data_7d924af5f878eab4aad10c584bd7a8f8
#
_entry.id   7d924af5f878eab4aad10c584bd7a8f8
#
_cell.length_a   1.000
_cell.length_b   1.000
_cell.length_c   1.000
_cell.angle_alpha   90.00
_cell.angle_beta   90.00
_cell.angle_gamma   90.00
#
_symmetry.space_group_name_H-M   'P 1'
#
loop_
_entity.id
_entity.type
_entity.pdbx_description
1 polymer ?
#
loop_
_entity_poly.entity_id
_entity_poly.type
_entity_poly.pdbx_seq_one_letter_code
_entity_poly.pdbx_strand_id
1 'polypeptide(L)'
;MKKFTVCLLIGAMAASMLTGCGSNGGSSDSSDSKADSSSETMTIMMNGSDSDAYMEGYRKIIDGFNESNEYGVKVEIQNVTNSDYKTKLTTMMASDSETDIIFTWELGYLENFVNGDKIVSLQKYLDEDEEWKNSFNGGILDPLTYDGEVYAIPTQQSTAIMYYNKAIFDKYGLEVPTTYDEYVQVCDTLKENGVTPVALASTADDAWLVSQYIQ
;
A
#
# COMPACT_ATOMS: atom_id res chain seq x y z
N MET A 1 14.65 17.65 53.16
CA MET A 1 15.89 18.41 53.14
C MET A 1 16.78 17.82 52.07
N LYS A 2 17.03 18.53 51.06
CA LYS A 2 18.17 18.72 50.15
C LYS A 2 17.64 19.11 48.77
N LYS A 3 17.71 20.40 48.56
CA LYS A 3 17.55 21.10 47.30
C LYS A 3 18.76 20.80 46.43
N PHE A 4 18.58 20.37 45.18
CA PHE A 4 19.63 20.43 44.17
C PHE A 4 19.21 21.43 43.08
N THR A 5 19.92 22.51 43.08
CA THR A 5 19.98 23.57 42.11
C THR A 5 20.73 23.02 40.89
N VAL A 6 20.12 23.04 39.71
CA VAL A 6 20.86 22.87 38.45
C VAL A 6 20.87 24.20 37.73
N CYS A 7 22.06 24.69 37.58
CA CYS A 7 22.41 25.95 36.93
C CYS A 7 22.17 25.91 35.41
N LEU A 8 21.60 27.01 35.00
CA LEU A 8 21.57 27.61 33.66
C LEU A 8 22.97 27.66 33.02
N LEU A 9 23.09 27.12 31.83
CA LEU A 9 24.15 27.41 30.88
C LEU A 9 23.54 27.77 29.53
N ILE A 10 23.15 29.04 29.45
CA ILE A 10 22.92 29.74 28.19
C ILE A 10 24.25 30.43 27.87
N GLY A 11 24.94 29.91 26.90
CA GLY A 11 26.19 30.48 26.38
C GLY A 11 26.02 30.77 24.88
N ALA A 12 25.96 32.05 24.62
CA ALA A 12 25.95 32.73 23.34
C ALA A 12 26.91 32.18 22.28
N MET A 13 26.38 31.97 21.06
CA MET A 13 27.17 32.08 19.82
C MET A 13 26.34 32.85 18.80
N ALA A 14 26.48 34.16 18.88
CA ALA A 14 26.10 35.08 17.83
C ALA A 14 27.35 35.84 17.40
N ALA A 15 27.46 36.07 16.10
CA ALA A 15 28.36 36.97 15.43
C ALA A 15 29.69 36.40 14.94
N SER A 16 29.68 36.02 13.65
CA SER A 16 30.74 36.48 12.71
C SER A 16 30.33 36.03 11.30
N MET A 17 29.97 36.98 10.43
CA MET A 17 30.25 37.01 8.99
C MET A 17 29.50 38.16 8.32
N LEU A 18 30.11 39.32 8.45
CA LEU A 18 29.95 40.45 7.53
C LEU A 18 31.34 40.92 7.17
N THR A 19 31.83 40.54 6.01
CA THR A 19 32.74 41.36 5.21
C THR A 19 32.98 40.66 3.87
N GLY A 20 32.70 41.37 2.78
CA GLY A 20 33.03 40.92 1.44
C GLY A 20 32.33 41.74 0.37
N CYS A 21 32.41 43.07 0.47
CA CYS A 21 32.13 43.95 -0.65
C CYS A 21 33.36 44.02 -1.53
N GLY A 22 33.27 43.66 -2.81
CA GLY A 22 34.28 43.82 -3.82
C GLY A 22 33.61 44.03 -5.16
N SER A 23 33.52 45.30 -5.58
CA SER A 23 33.05 45.72 -6.89
C SER A 23 34.08 45.38 -7.96
N ASN A 24 33.65 44.87 -9.12
CA ASN A 24 34.08 45.45 -10.40
C ASN A 24 33.16 44.99 -11.53
N GLY A 25 32.87 45.91 -12.44
CA GLY A 25 31.86 45.90 -13.44
C GLY A 25 32.17 45.06 -14.68
N GLY A 26 31.09 44.93 -15.49
CA GLY A 26 31.21 44.79 -16.91
C GLY A 26 30.43 43.60 -17.50
N SER A 27 29.50 43.97 -18.36
CA SER A 27 28.90 43.19 -19.45
C SER A 27 27.67 42.39 -19.17
N SER A 28 26.60 42.96 -19.65
CA SER A 28 25.33 42.33 -20.05
C SER A 28 25.57 41.14 -20.96
N ASP A 29 25.27 39.96 -20.46
CA ASP A 29 24.91 38.83 -21.30
C ASP A 29 23.60 38.27 -20.80
N SER A 30 22.59 38.45 -21.63
CA SER A 30 21.26 37.88 -21.45
C SER A 30 21.36 36.38 -21.71
N SER A 31 21.74 35.62 -20.67
CA SER A 31 21.54 34.19 -20.69
C SER A 31 20.10 33.90 -20.29
N ASP A 32 19.35 33.47 -21.29
CA ASP A 32 18.12 32.70 -21.13
C ASP A 32 18.32 31.68 -19.98
N SER A 33 17.77 31.99 -18.84
CA SER A 33 17.57 30.97 -17.82
C SER A 33 16.50 30.04 -18.38
N LYS A 34 16.93 28.99 -19.08
CA LYS A 34 16.13 27.76 -19.12
C LYS A 34 15.75 27.46 -17.67
N ALA A 35 14.48 27.58 -17.37
CA ALA A 35 13.92 27.02 -16.17
C ALA A 35 14.33 25.55 -16.18
N ASP A 36 15.20 25.21 -15.24
CA ASP A 36 15.52 23.83 -14.91
C ASP A 36 14.19 23.27 -14.39
N SER A 37 13.48 22.55 -15.24
CA SER A 37 12.28 21.84 -14.85
C SER A 37 12.76 20.67 -13.98
N SER A 38 12.98 20.94 -12.70
CA SER A 38 13.13 19.88 -11.72
C SER A 38 11.87 19.02 -11.81
N SER A 39 11.99 17.85 -12.39
CA SER A 39 10.89 16.88 -12.40
C SER A 39 10.52 16.61 -10.94
N GLU A 40 9.27 16.84 -10.60
CA GLU A 40 8.74 16.50 -9.29
C GLU A 40 8.79 14.97 -9.15
N THR A 41 9.31 14.48 -8.04
CA THR A 41 9.37 13.04 -7.77
C THR A 41 8.25 12.68 -6.81
N MET A 42 7.36 11.79 -7.25
CA MET A 42 6.34 11.16 -6.42
C MET A 42 6.81 9.78 -5.98
N THR A 43 6.48 9.40 -4.77
CA THR A 43 6.85 8.10 -4.21
C THR A 43 5.61 7.23 -3.99
N ILE A 44 5.71 5.97 -4.39
CA ILE A 44 4.69 4.95 -4.08
C ILE A 44 5.28 3.95 -3.10
N MET A 45 4.70 3.82 -1.93
CA MET A 45 5.08 2.77 -0.98
C MET A 45 4.25 1.51 -1.24
N MET A 46 4.92 0.43 -1.65
CA MET A 46 4.32 -0.84 -2.02
C MET A 46 4.63 -1.92 -0.99
N ASN A 47 3.62 -2.75 -0.71
CA ASN A 47 3.78 -3.94 0.11
C ASN A 47 4.33 -5.07 -0.76
N GLY A 48 5.53 -5.54 -0.44
CA GLY A 48 6.18 -6.65 -1.16
C GLY A 48 7.68 -6.54 -1.20
N SER A 49 8.32 -7.53 -1.78
CA SER A 49 9.76 -7.56 -2.02
C SER A 49 10.08 -7.44 -3.51
N ASP A 50 11.31 -7.05 -3.82
CA ASP A 50 11.78 -6.94 -5.21
C ASP A 50 11.72 -8.26 -5.99
N SER A 51 11.69 -9.39 -5.29
CA SER A 51 11.60 -10.73 -5.87
C SER A 51 10.18 -11.19 -6.18
N ASP A 52 9.16 -10.44 -5.75
CA ASP A 52 7.78 -10.81 -5.98
C ASP A 52 7.39 -10.59 -7.45
N ALA A 53 6.81 -11.60 -8.08
CA ALA A 53 6.51 -11.59 -9.51
C ALA A 53 5.59 -10.43 -9.94
N TYR A 54 4.66 -10.03 -9.07
CA TYR A 54 3.76 -8.90 -9.35
C TYR A 54 4.49 -7.55 -9.34
N MET A 55 5.60 -7.43 -8.58
CA MET A 55 6.39 -6.20 -8.55
C MET A 55 7.09 -5.90 -9.88
N GLU A 56 7.43 -6.92 -10.66
CA GLU A 56 7.95 -6.71 -12.02
C GLU A 56 6.92 -6.02 -12.91
N GLY A 57 5.63 -6.40 -12.77
CA GLY A 57 4.53 -5.75 -13.48
C GLY A 57 4.38 -4.28 -13.13
N TYR A 58 4.39 -3.95 -11.83
CA TYR A 58 4.32 -2.56 -11.37
C TYR A 58 5.49 -1.72 -11.87
N ARG A 59 6.73 -2.24 -11.83
CA ARG A 59 7.89 -1.52 -12.37
C ARG A 59 7.73 -1.20 -13.84
N LYS A 60 7.30 -2.16 -14.66
CA LYS A 60 7.07 -1.93 -16.10
C LYS A 60 6.04 -0.83 -16.36
N ILE A 61 4.95 -0.79 -15.56
CA ILE A 61 3.93 0.25 -15.68
C ILE A 61 4.51 1.61 -15.32
N ILE A 62 5.25 1.69 -14.20
CA ILE A 62 5.83 2.94 -13.71
C ILE A 62 6.96 3.41 -14.62
N ASP A 63 7.81 2.53 -15.11
CA ASP A 63 8.85 2.87 -16.08
C ASP A 63 8.21 3.43 -17.37
N GLY A 64 7.17 2.78 -17.88
CA GLY A 64 6.42 3.29 -19.03
C GLY A 64 5.77 4.66 -18.79
N PHE A 65 5.22 4.89 -17.61
CA PHE A 65 4.70 6.20 -17.21
C PHE A 65 5.82 7.24 -17.16
N ASN A 66 6.94 6.94 -16.51
CA ASN A 66 8.08 7.83 -16.38
C ASN A 66 8.69 8.23 -17.73
N GLU A 67 8.64 7.31 -18.71
CA GLU A 67 9.15 7.56 -20.07
C GLU A 67 8.21 8.40 -20.93
N SER A 68 6.89 8.34 -20.68
CA SER A 68 5.89 8.86 -21.62
C SER A 68 4.99 9.95 -21.05
N ASN A 69 4.99 10.22 -19.74
CA ASN A 69 4.08 11.23 -19.19
C ASN A 69 4.46 12.66 -19.60
N GLU A 70 3.44 13.49 -19.79
CA GLU A 70 3.59 14.90 -20.16
C GLU A 70 3.55 15.85 -18.94
N TYR A 71 3.42 15.30 -17.73
CA TYR A 71 3.27 16.08 -16.49
C TYR A 71 4.59 16.54 -15.90
N GLY A 72 5.73 16.02 -16.38
CA GLY A 72 7.05 16.31 -15.82
C GLY A 72 7.27 15.68 -14.43
N VAL A 73 6.50 14.65 -14.09
CA VAL A 73 6.56 13.91 -12.83
C VAL A 73 7.35 12.63 -13.02
N LYS A 74 8.19 12.29 -12.06
CA LYS A 74 8.85 10.99 -11.95
C LYS A 74 8.27 10.23 -10.78
N VAL A 75 7.90 8.97 -10.99
CA VAL A 75 7.38 8.09 -9.94
C VAL A 75 8.44 7.07 -9.53
N GLU A 76 8.65 6.89 -8.23
CA GLU A 76 9.58 5.93 -7.65
C GLU A 76 8.87 4.97 -6.68
N ILE A 77 9.18 3.68 -6.77
CA ILE A 77 8.63 2.66 -5.89
C ILE A 77 9.54 2.47 -4.67
N GLN A 78 8.94 2.50 -3.48
CA GLN A 78 9.55 2.09 -2.22
C GLN A 78 8.90 0.77 -1.76
N ASN A 79 9.65 -0.33 -1.81
CA ASN A 79 9.16 -1.61 -1.35
C ASN A 79 9.38 -1.77 0.15
N VAL A 80 8.38 -2.33 0.83
CA VAL A 80 8.45 -2.72 2.23
C VAL A 80 7.86 -4.12 2.35
N THR A 81 8.56 -5.02 3.03
CA THR A 81 8.12 -6.40 3.21
C THR A 81 6.86 -6.51 4.07
N ASN A 82 6.05 -7.54 3.84
CA ASN A 82 4.74 -7.74 4.46
C ASN A 82 4.72 -7.54 5.98
N SER A 83 5.69 -8.11 6.70
CA SER A 83 5.76 -8.03 8.16
C SER A 83 5.95 -6.60 8.67
N ASP A 84 6.70 -5.78 7.95
CA ASP A 84 7.08 -4.45 8.38
C ASP A 84 6.16 -3.36 7.80
N TYR A 85 5.45 -3.68 6.71
CA TYR A 85 4.65 -2.71 5.97
C TYR A 85 3.60 -2.01 6.83
N LYS A 86 2.76 -2.78 7.52
CA LYS A 86 1.69 -2.23 8.36
C LYS A 86 2.22 -1.36 9.48
N THR A 87 3.32 -1.77 10.11
CA THR A 87 3.96 -1.01 11.18
C THR A 87 4.54 0.29 10.65
N LYS A 88 5.24 0.23 9.50
CA LYS A 88 5.82 1.41 8.86
C LYS A 88 4.72 2.38 8.42
N LEU A 89 3.69 1.90 7.72
CA LEU A 89 2.59 2.72 7.25
C LEU A 89 1.88 3.43 8.41
N THR A 90 1.54 2.69 9.48
CA THR A 90 0.88 3.28 10.66
C THR A 90 1.76 4.35 11.32
N THR A 91 3.07 4.12 11.40
CA THR A 91 4.01 5.10 11.98
C THR A 91 4.12 6.36 11.12
N MET A 92 4.19 6.20 9.81
CA MET A 92 4.25 7.32 8.86
C MET A 92 2.98 8.15 8.92
N MET A 93 1.81 7.52 8.88
CA MET A 93 0.51 8.19 8.99
C MET A 93 0.36 8.96 10.31
N ALA A 94 0.91 8.43 11.41
CA ALA A 94 0.89 9.10 12.71
C ALA A 94 1.85 10.29 12.81
N SER A 95 2.90 10.35 11.97
CA SER A 95 3.92 11.40 11.98
C SER A 95 3.81 12.41 10.85
N ASP A 96 2.75 12.33 10.04
CA ASP A 96 2.53 13.14 8.84
C ASP A 96 3.78 13.15 7.91
N SER A 97 4.38 11.97 7.74
CA SER A 97 5.58 11.75 6.91
C SER A 97 5.34 10.70 5.82
N GLU A 98 4.13 10.72 5.30
CA GLU A 98 3.66 9.79 4.28
C GLU A 98 4.38 9.97 2.96
N THR A 99 4.38 8.91 2.15
CA THR A 99 4.68 8.99 0.72
C THR A 99 3.45 9.49 -0.03
N ASP A 100 3.61 9.90 -1.28
CA ASP A 100 2.51 10.47 -2.07
C ASP A 100 1.41 9.44 -2.36
N ILE A 101 1.80 8.18 -2.56
CA ILE A 101 0.87 7.08 -2.82
C ILE A 101 1.24 5.89 -1.93
N ILE A 102 0.24 5.24 -1.38
CA ILE A 102 0.40 4.07 -0.51
C ILE A 102 -0.37 2.88 -1.06
N PHE A 103 0.16 1.68 -0.89
CA PHE A 103 -0.62 0.46 -0.94
C PHE A 103 -1.38 0.29 0.37
N THR A 104 -2.63 -0.16 0.30
CA THR A 104 -3.44 -0.44 1.49
C THR A 104 -4.38 -1.62 1.25
N TRP A 105 -5.07 -2.05 2.29
CA TRP A 105 -6.12 -3.06 2.22
C TRP A 105 -7.47 -2.39 2.40
N GLU A 106 -8.48 -3.03 1.86
CA GLU A 106 -9.87 -2.60 1.91
C GLU A 106 -10.50 -2.67 3.31
N LEU A 107 -11.76 -2.24 3.39
CA LEU A 107 -12.62 -2.31 4.58
C LEU A 107 -12.01 -1.59 5.80
N GLY A 108 -12.19 -2.14 6.99
CA GLY A 108 -11.81 -1.49 8.25
C GLY A 108 -10.34 -1.06 8.37
N TYR A 109 -9.43 -1.56 7.51
CA TYR A 109 -8.06 -1.07 7.50
C TYR A 109 -7.97 0.29 6.80
N LEU A 110 -8.61 0.43 5.63
CA LEU A 110 -8.71 1.69 4.88
C LEU A 110 -9.51 2.74 5.67
N GLU A 111 -10.60 2.33 6.32
CA GLU A 111 -11.48 3.19 7.10
C GLU A 111 -10.74 4.03 8.15
N ASN A 112 -9.71 3.47 8.77
CA ASN A 112 -8.90 4.21 9.75
C ASN A 112 -8.19 5.43 9.14
N PHE A 113 -7.76 5.33 7.88
CA PHE A 113 -7.10 6.45 7.20
C PHE A 113 -8.10 7.48 6.70
N VAL A 114 -9.30 7.04 6.28
CA VAL A 114 -10.42 7.92 5.92
C VAL A 114 -10.85 8.73 7.14
N ASN A 115 -11.15 8.05 8.26
CA ASN A 115 -11.60 8.69 9.49
C ASN A 115 -10.54 9.61 10.13
N GLY A 116 -9.27 9.38 9.81
CA GLY A 116 -8.14 10.19 10.27
C GLY A 116 -7.77 11.34 9.32
N ASP A 117 -8.52 11.58 8.25
CA ASP A 117 -8.22 12.57 7.20
C ASP A 117 -6.78 12.43 6.63
N LYS A 118 -6.29 11.16 6.52
CA LYS A 118 -4.92 10.86 6.07
C LYS A 118 -4.81 10.59 4.58
N ILE A 119 -5.92 10.37 3.91
CA ILE A 119 -6.00 10.11 2.47
C ILE A 119 -7.12 10.93 1.87
N VAL A 120 -6.98 11.25 0.60
CA VAL A 120 -7.95 12.05 -0.14
C VAL A 120 -8.97 11.18 -0.88
N SER A 121 -10.19 11.71 -1.05
CA SER A 121 -11.17 11.09 -1.93
C SER A 121 -10.73 11.14 -3.39
N LEU A 122 -10.92 10.04 -4.09
CA LEU A 122 -10.68 9.91 -5.54
C LEU A 122 -11.97 10.09 -6.35
N GLN A 123 -13.12 10.27 -5.70
CA GLN A 123 -14.42 10.34 -6.35
C GLN A 123 -14.48 11.40 -7.45
N LYS A 124 -13.97 12.59 -7.16
CA LYS A 124 -13.93 13.68 -8.15
C LYS A 124 -13.21 13.27 -9.45
N TYR A 125 -12.08 12.61 -9.34
CA TYR A 125 -11.28 12.19 -10.50
C TYR A 125 -11.96 11.06 -11.28
N LEU A 126 -12.66 10.16 -10.60
CA LEU A 126 -13.48 9.14 -11.23
C LEU A 126 -14.70 9.75 -11.95
N ASP A 127 -15.27 10.82 -11.44
CA ASP A 127 -16.40 11.51 -12.06
C ASP A 127 -15.97 12.35 -13.27
N GLU A 128 -14.73 12.80 -13.31
CA GLU A 128 -14.13 13.53 -14.43
C GLU A 128 -13.68 12.60 -15.57
N ASP A 129 -13.46 11.30 -15.30
CA ASP A 129 -13.04 10.27 -16.26
C ASP A 129 -13.97 9.05 -16.21
N GLU A 130 -15.05 9.11 -16.99
CA GLU A 130 -16.04 8.02 -17.07
C GLU A 130 -15.45 6.72 -17.62
N GLU A 131 -14.45 6.77 -18.52
CA GLU A 131 -13.82 5.59 -19.09
C GLU A 131 -13.05 4.86 -17.99
N TRP A 132 -12.26 5.58 -17.21
CA TRP A 132 -11.56 5.05 -16.07
C TRP A 132 -12.52 4.48 -15.02
N LYS A 133 -13.53 5.26 -14.62
CA LYS A 133 -14.57 4.82 -13.68
C LYS A 133 -15.25 3.52 -14.12
N ASN A 134 -15.61 3.41 -15.39
CA ASN A 134 -16.29 2.25 -15.95
C ASN A 134 -15.35 1.05 -16.21
N SER A 135 -14.03 1.22 -16.09
CA SER A 135 -13.06 0.13 -16.18
C SER A 135 -13.12 -0.80 -14.97
N PHE A 136 -13.68 -0.33 -13.85
CA PHE A 136 -13.88 -1.12 -12.65
C PHE A 136 -15.19 -1.90 -12.72
N ASN A 137 -15.14 -3.22 -12.60
CA ASN A 137 -16.33 -4.07 -12.59
C ASN A 137 -17.24 -3.73 -11.41
N GLY A 138 -18.56 -3.85 -11.60
CA GLY A 138 -19.53 -3.51 -10.58
C GLY A 138 -19.26 -4.19 -9.22
N GLY A 139 -19.34 -3.39 -8.15
CA GLY A 139 -19.13 -3.83 -6.77
C GLY A 139 -17.67 -3.89 -6.30
N ILE A 140 -16.68 -3.78 -7.19
CA ILE A 140 -15.27 -3.85 -6.79
C ILE A 140 -14.82 -2.60 -6.01
N LEU A 141 -15.47 -1.47 -6.20
CA LEU A 141 -15.21 -0.24 -5.48
C LEU A 141 -15.98 -0.13 -4.15
N ASP A 142 -16.98 -0.97 -3.92
CA ASP A 142 -17.84 -0.91 -2.71
C ASP A 142 -17.01 -0.97 -1.41
N PRO A 143 -16.06 -1.93 -1.24
CA PRO A 143 -15.25 -2.02 -0.03
C PRO A 143 -14.21 -0.90 0.12
N LEU A 144 -14.09 -0.02 -0.88
CA LEU A 144 -13.18 1.13 -0.93
C LEU A 144 -13.95 2.47 -0.84
N THR A 145 -15.29 2.39 -0.63
CA THR A 145 -16.20 3.53 -0.61
C THR A 145 -16.67 3.82 0.81
N TYR A 146 -16.52 5.06 1.26
CA TYR A 146 -16.95 5.55 2.56
C TYR A 146 -17.73 6.85 2.37
N ASP A 147 -18.89 6.96 3.00
CA ASP A 147 -19.80 8.10 2.89
C ASP A 147 -20.15 8.50 1.43
N GLY A 148 -20.14 7.51 0.54
CA GLY A 148 -20.46 7.69 -0.89
C GLY A 148 -19.29 8.14 -1.75
N GLU A 149 -18.08 8.23 -1.22
CA GLU A 149 -16.86 8.60 -1.93
C GLU A 149 -15.83 7.46 -1.95
N VAL A 150 -15.15 7.29 -3.08
CA VAL A 150 -14.10 6.28 -3.27
C VAL A 150 -12.76 6.83 -2.79
N TYR A 151 -12.08 6.10 -1.92
CA TYR A 151 -10.79 6.52 -1.34
C TYR A 151 -9.58 5.70 -1.80
N ALA A 152 -9.80 4.60 -2.50
CA ALA A 152 -8.71 3.80 -3.05
C ALA A 152 -9.13 3.15 -4.37
N ILE A 153 -8.13 2.76 -5.16
CA ILE A 153 -8.33 2.06 -6.44
C ILE A 153 -7.75 0.65 -6.30
N PRO A 154 -8.51 -0.39 -6.69
CA PRO A 154 -8.02 -1.76 -6.61
C PRO A 154 -6.95 -2.00 -7.68
N THR A 155 -5.77 -2.41 -7.27
CA THR A 155 -4.66 -2.77 -8.16
C THR A 155 -4.55 -4.27 -8.37
N GLN A 156 -5.16 -5.05 -7.48
CA GLN A 156 -5.20 -6.51 -7.52
C GLN A 156 -6.56 -7.00 -7.03
N GLN A 157 -7.00 -8.10 -7.58
CA GLN A 157 -8.18 -8.83 -7.11
C GLN A 157 -7.80 -10.29 -6.95
N SER A 158 -8.13 -10.86 -5.79
CA SER A 158 -7.98 -12.27 -5.52
C SER A 158 -9.33 -12.87 -5.11
N THR A 159 -9.49 -14.16 -5.40
CA THR A 159 -10.66 -14.91 -4.96
C THR A 159 -10.20 -16.02 -4.04
N ALA A 160 -10.77 -16.08 -2.84
CA ALA A 160 -10.56 -17.22 -1.96
C ALA A 160 -11.30 -18.43 -2.54
N ILE A 161 -10.56 -19.50 -2.81
CA ILE A 161 -11.11 -20.76 -3.32
C ILE A 161 -10.55 -21.93 -2.51
N MET A 162 -11.30 -23.01 -2.47
CA MET A 162 -10.88 -24.24 -1.84
C MET A 162 -10.43 -25.24 -2.90
N TYR A 163 -9.19 -25.70 -2.80
CA TYR A 163 -8.67 -26.78 -3.63
C TYR A 163 -8.91 -28.12 -2.94
N TYR A 164 -9.24 -29.14 -3.71
CA TYR A 164 -9.31 -30.51 -3.20
C TYR A 164 -8.40 -31.46 -3.95
N ASN A 165 -7.91 -32.48 -3.29
CA ASN A 165 -7.10 -33.52 -3.89
C ASN A 165 -8.01 -34.57 -4.51
N LYS A 166 -8.15 -34.56 -5.85
CA LYS A 166 -9.01 -35.48 -6.56
C LYS A 166 -8.69 -36.96 -6.28
N ALA A 167 -7.43 -37.33 -6.17
CA ALA A 167 -7.04 -38.72 -5.92
C ALA A 167 -7.49 -39.23 -4.53
N ILE A 168 -7.51 -38.32 -3.53
CA ILE A 168 -8.06 -38.63 -2.20
C ILE A 168 -9.56 -38.79 -2.28
N PHE A 169 -10.26 -37.89 -2.96
CA PHE A 169 -11.71 -37.97 -3.12
C PHE A 169 -12.11 -39.24 -3.86
N ASP A 170 -11.47 -39.59 -4.96
CA ASP A 170 -11.72 -40.82 -5.72
C ASP A 170 -11.48 -42.07 -4.84
N LYS A 171 -10.41 -42.08 -4.04
CA LYS A 171 -10.04 -43.22 -3.17
C LYS A 171 -11.11 -43.51 -2.12
N TYR A 172 -11.73 -42.49 -1.56
CA TYR A 172 -12.73 -42.64 -0.51
C TYR A 172 -14.17 -42.48 -1.01
N GLY A 173 -14.39 -42.37 -2.31
CA GLY A 173 -15.72 -42.25 -2.92
C GLY A 173 -16.42 -40.96 -2.53
N LEU A 174 -15.68 -39.88 -2.35
CA LEU A 174 -16.21 -38.58 -1.97
C LEU A 174 -16.56 -37.74 -3.19
N GLU A 175 -17.66 -37.00 -3.08
CA GLU A 175 -18.02 -35.96 -4.04
C GLU A 175 -17.66 -34.57 -3.53
N VAL A 176 -17.52 -33.62 -4.45
CA VAL A 176 -17.24 -32.22 -4.08
C VAL A 176 -18.45 -31.65 -3.36
N PRO A 177 -18.31 -31.18 -2.11
CA PRO A 177 -19.45 -30.69 -1.34
C PRO A 177 -20.00 -29.39 -1.93
N THR A 178 -21.30 -29.26 -1.93
CA THR A 178 -22.02 -28.06 -2.39
C THR A 178 -22.69 -27.31 -1.23
N THR A 179 -22.72 -27.93 -0.04
CA THR A 179 -23.24 -27.34 1.19
C THR A 179 -22.20 -27.46 2.32
N TYR A 180 -22.38 -26.68 3.36
CA TYR A 180 -21.54 -26.77 4.55
C TYR A 180 -21.66 -28.12 5.25
N ASP A 181 -22.88 -28.69 5.34
CA ASP A 181 -23.12 -30.00 5.96
C ASP A 181 -22.41 -31.12 5.18
N GLU A 182 -22.44 -31.10 3.86
CA GLU A 182 -21.70 -32.04 3.03
C GLU A 182 -20.19 -31.87 3.21
N TYR A 183 -19.72 -30.64 3.33
CA TYR A 183 -18.31 -30.36 3.63
C TYR A 183 -17.87 -30.98 4.98
N VAL A 184 -18.68 -30.82 6.01
CA VAL A 184 -18.42 -31.45 7.33
C VAL A 184 -18.38 -32.98 7.21
N GLN A 185 -19.30 -33.60 6.45
CA GLN A 185 -19.34 -35.06 6.22
C GLN A 185 -18.05 -35.52 5.50
N VAL A 186 -17.58 -34.78 4.50
CA VAL A 186 -16.31 -35.04 3.82
C VAL A 186 -15.15 -35.01 4.82
N CYS A 187 -15.11 -33.98 5.68
CA CYS A 187 -14.08 -33.83 6.70
C CYS A 187 -14.09 -34.99 7.69
N ASP A 188 -15.25 -35.41 8.17
CA ASP A 188 -15.40 -36.52 9.11
C ASP A 188 -14.96 -37.84 8.48
N THR A 189 -15.37 -38.13 7.24
CA THR A 189 -14.97 -39.32 6.51
C THR A 189 -13.44 -39.37 6.34
N LEU A 190 -12.80 -38.26 5.96
CA LEU A 190 -11.35 -38.20 5.83
C LEU A 190 -10.64 -38.44 7.16
N LYS A 191 -11.12 -37.81 8.23
CA LYS A 191 -10.58 -37.93 9.58
C LYS A 191 -10.69 -39.37 10.11
N GLU A 192 -11.81 -40.04 9.93
CA GLU A 192 -12.01 -41.45 10.31
C GLU A 192 -11.05 -42.39 9.59
N ASN A 193 -10.63 -42.01 8.37
CA ASN A 193 -9.66 -42.74 7.58
C ASN A 193 -8.18 -42.30 7.82
N GLY A 194 -7.93 -41.47 8.83
CA GLY A 194 -6.59 -41.01 9.20
C GLY A 194 -5.98 -39.99 8.25
N VAL A 195 -6.82 -39.34 7.43
CA VAL A 195 -6.40 -38.28 6.51
C VAL A 195 -6.72 -36.93 7.15
N THR A 196 -5.77 -36.01 7.15
CA THR A 196 -6.01 -34.62 7.56
C THR A 196 -6.94 -33.95 6.55
N PRO A 197 -8.17 -33.56 6.94
CA PRO A 197 -9.17 -33.09 5.98
C PRO A 197 -8.88 -31.69 5.43
N VAL A 198 -8.30 -30.81 6.23
CA VAL A 198 -8.04 -29.42 5.86
C VAL A 198 -6.62 -29.02 6.23
N ALA A 199 -5.93 -28.36 5.32
CA ALA A 199 -4.65 -27.72 5.58
C ALA A 199 -4.82 -26.21 5.47
N LEU A 200 -4.53 -25.50 6.55
CA LEU A 200 -4.56 -24.04 6.62
C LEU A 200 -3.23 -23.52 7.15
N ALA A 201 -2.76 -22.42 6.61
CA ALA A 201 -1.66 -21.70 7.19
C ALA A 201 -2.14 -20.93 8.43
N SER A 202 -1.37 -20.99 9.52
CA SER A 202 -1.70 -20.36 10.80
C SER A 202 -0.53 -19.63 11.45
N THR A 203 0.49 -19.28 10.67
CA THR A 203 1.57 -18.42 11.16
C THR A 203 1.06 -17.00 11.38
N ALA A 204 1.79 -16.17 12.11
CA ALA A 204 1.40 -14.79 12.34
C ALA A 204 1.17 -14.01 11.05
N ASP A 205 1.96 -14.30 10.00
CA ASP A 205 1.87 -13.63 8.70
C ASP A 205 0.71 -14.14 7.83
N ASP A 206 0.25 -15.38 8.08
CA ASP A 206 -0.77 -16.07 7.28
C ASP A 206 -2.11 -16.25 8.02
N ALA A 207 -2.25 -15.71 9.23
CA ALA A 207 -3.47 -15.85 10.04
C ALA A 207 -4.73 -15.29 9.34
N TRP A 208 -4.57 -14.38 8.38
CA TRP A 208 -5.66 -13.87 7.56
C TRP A 208 -6.36 -14.97 6.75
N LEU A 209 -5.67 -16.04 6.37
CA LEU A 209 -6.28 -17.19 5.68
C LEU A 209 -7.33 -17.89 6.54
N VAL A 210 -7.15 -17.92 7.88
CA VAL A 210 -8.13 -18.49 8.80
C VAL A 210 -9.40 -17.63 8.80
N SER A 211 -9.29 -16.30 8.71
CA SER A 211 -10.46 -15.42 8.64
C SER A 211 -11.28 -15.64 7.37
N GLN A 212 -10.63 -15.90 6.24
CA GLN A 212 -11.31 -16.24 4.98
C GLN A 212 -12.07 -17.56 5.04
N TYR A 213 -11.64 -18.49 5.89
CA TYR A 213 -12.32 -19.77 6.08
C TYR A 213 -13.56 -19.68 6.97
N ILE A 214 -13.62 -18.67 7.84
CA ILE A 214 -14.71 -18.51 8.83
C ILE A 214 -15.83 -17.59 8.30
N GLN A 215 -15.54 -16.78 7.28
CA GLN A 215 -16.53 -15.90 6.64
C GLN A 215 -17.52 -16.69 5.77
#